data_b08aa4abd7330a84a29e327b62e94faa
#
_entry.id   b08aa4abd7330a84a29e327b62e94faa
#
_cell.length_a   1.000
_cell.length_b   1.000
_cell.length_c   1.000
_cell.angle_alpha   90.00
_cell.angle_beta   90.00
_cell.angle_gamma   90.00
#
_symmetry.space_group_name_H-M   'P 1'
#
loop_
_entity.id
_entity.type
_entity.pdbx_description
1 polymer ?
#
loop_
_entity_poly.entity_id
_entity_poly.type
_entity_poly.pdbx_seq_one_letter_code
_entity_poly.pdbx_strand_id
1 'polypeptide(L)'
;ELLFFDRVKDMRRLANGHSYPPQFIETRLRYSPFIKDLMTLGDETRSFVSALINIDMEVLGRWAEENKISLSTYTDLSQKPEVLDLIKGEVARINALLAEGSRVARFANFPKELDPDEGELTRSRKLRRAFLEKRYAKLVEAIYAGDDETDLEIAVTYQDGRQGVLKTTVRVSDVENASKAAKRQSKS
;
A
#
# COMPACT_ATOMS: atom_id res chain seq x y z
N GLU A 1 -14.76 3.35 24.94
CA GLU A 1 -15.17 2.47 23.83
C GLU A 1 -14.05 1.47 23.56
N LEU A 2 -14.28 0.19 23.94
CA LEU A 2 -13.32 -0.88 23.73
C LEU A 2 -13.30 -1.23 22.25
N LEU A 3 -12.30 -0.71 21.54
CA LEU A 3 -11.92 -1.23 20.24
C LEU A 3 -11.33 -2.61 20.45
N PHE A 4 -12.00 -3.63 19.93
CA PHE A 4 -11.45 -4.98 19.88
C PHE A 4 -10.26 -5.00 18.93
N PHE A 5 -9.07 -4.96 19.52
CA PHE A 5 -7.83 -5.17 18.79
C PHE A 5 -7.64 -6.66 18.49
N ASP A 6 -6.82 -6.93 17.48
CA ASP A 6 -6.33 -8.28 17.21
C ASP A 6 -5.90 -8.97 18.49
N ARG A 7 -6.04 -10.28 18.53
CA ARG A 7 -5.54 -11.08 19.65
C ARG A 7 -4.07 -10.73 19.89
N VAL A 8 -3.65 -10.64 21.15
CA VAL A 8 -2.27 -10.26 21.51
C VAL A 8 -1.20 -11.01 20.71
N LYS A 9 -1.48 -12.27 20.34
CA LYS A 9 -0.61 -13.12 19.52
C LYS A 9 -0.53 -12.69 18.03
N ASP A 10 -1.49 -11.91 17.56
CA ASP A 10 -1.56 -11.44 16.17
C ASP A 10 -0.97 -10.04 16.01
N MET A 11 -0.54 -9.41 17.11
CA MET A 11 0.19 -8.14 17.10
C MET A 11 1.62 -8.35 16.62
N ARG A 12 2.10 -7.43 15.76
CA ARG A 12 3.51 -7.39 15.36
C ARG A 12 4.26 -6.28 16.07
N ARG A 13 5.48 -6.56 16.49
CA ARG A 13 6.35 -5.62 17.17
C ARG A 13 7.28 -4.94 16.18
N LEU A 14 7.53 -3.64 16.38
CA LEU A 14 8.50 -2.84 15.66
C LEU A 14 9.81 -2.72 16.44
N ALA A 15 10.87 -2.26 15.78
CA ALA A 15 12.20 -2.07 16.36
C ALA A 15 12.21 -1.13 17.58
N ASN A 16 11.32 -0.13 17.60
CA ASN A 16 11.18 0.84 18.70
C ASN A 16 10.31 0.34 19.88
N GLY A 17 9.88 -0.92 19.84
CA GLY A 17 9.05 -1.54 20.89
C GLY A 17 7.55 -1.32 20.74
N HIS A 18 7.10 -0.43 19.86
CA HIS A 18 5.67 -0.32 19.54
C HIS A 18 5.16 -1.58 18.85
N SER A 19 3.89 -1.88 19.07
CA SER A 19 3.20 -2.99 18.39
C SER A 19 2.04 -2.44 17.56
N TYR A 20 1.71 -3.12 16.47
CA TYR A 20 0.59 -2.74 15.62
C TYR A 20 -0.28 -3.97 15.27
N PRO A 21 -1.59 -3.77 15.01
CA PRO A 21 -2.52 -4.82 14.66
C PRO A 21 -2.65 -4.99 13.14
N PRO A 22 -1.88 -5.87 12.47
CA PRO A 22 -1.89 -5.98 11.01
C PRO A 22 -3.27 -6.31 10.45
N GLN A 23 -3.98 -7.28 11.04
CA GLN A 23 -5.28 -7.72 10.55
C GLN A 23 -6.34 -6.63 10.69
N PHE A 24 -6.33 -5.88 11.77
CA PHE A 24 -7.24 -4.75 11.97
C PHE A 24 -7.06 -3.70 10.86
N ILE A 25 -5.82 -3.29 10.61
CA ILE A 25 -5.48 -2.30 9.59
C ILE A 25 -5.90 -2.79 8.21
N GLU A 26 -5.50 -4.01 7.85
CA GLU A 26 -5.78 -4.59 6.55
C GLU A 26 -7.27 -4.81 6.30
N THR A 27 -8.00 -5.30 7.29
CA THR A 27 -9.45 -5.50 7.18
C THR A 27 -10.17 -4.18 7.01
N ARG A 28 -9.79 -3.16 7.78
CA ARG A 28 -10.40 -1.83 7.68
C ARG A 28 -10.13 -1.15 6.34
N LEU A 29 -8.91 -1.23 5.82
CA LEU A 29 -8.57 -0.67 4.52
C LEU A 29 -9.26 -1.38 3.35
N ARG A 30 -9.52 -2.68 3.46
CA ARG A 30 -10.28 -3.43 2.44
C ARG A 30 -11.75 -3.01 2.33
N TYR A 31 -12.30 -2.32 3.32
CA TYR A 31 -13.64 -1.72 3.18
C TYR A 31 -13.67 -0.53 2.23
N SER A 32 -12.53 0.05 1.90
CA SER A 32 -12.47 1.06 0.85
C SER A 32 -12.76 0.43 -0.51
N PRO A 33 -13.68 1.00 -1.31
CA PRO A 33 -13.96 0.49 -2.64
C PRO A 33 -12.77 0.60 -3.60
N PHE A 34 -11.80 1.45 -3.28
CA PHE A 34 -10.63 1.73 -4.10
C PHE A 34 -9.48 0.74 -3.88
N ILE A 35 -9.55 -0.06 -2.82
CA ILE A 35 -8.51 -1.00 -2.42
C ILE A 35 -9.01 -2.43 -2.57
N LYS A 36 -8.40 -3.17 -3.50
CA LYS A 36 -8.73 -4.57 -3.73
C LYS A 36 -8.13 -5.48 -2.66
N ASP A 37 -6.87 -5.25 -2.34
CA ASP A 37 -6.15 -5.94 -1.28
C ASP A 37 -4.92 -5.14 -0.85
N LEU A 38 -4.30 -5.52 0.25
CA LEU A 38 -3.10 -4.88 0.75
C LEU A 38 -2.36 -5.77 1.73
N MET A 39 -1.11 -5.44 1.97
CA MET A 39 -0.34 -6.01 3.07
C MET A 39 0.36 -4.91 3.86
N THR A 40 0.29 -4.99 5.17
CA THR A 40 1.10 -4.19 6.06
C THR A 40 2.50 -4.78 6.18
N LEU A 41 3.48 -3.91 6.33
CA LEU A 41 4.88 -4.21 6.54
C LEU A 41 5.35 -3.60 7.86
N GLY A 42 6.23 -4.27 8.52
CA GLY A 42 6.81 -3.84 9.79
C GLY A 42 7.13 -5.05 10.66
N ASP A 43 8.33 -5.09 11.16
CA ASP A 43 8.85 -6.11 12.05
C ASP A 43 9.88 -5.52 13.02
N GLU A 44 10.57 -6.37 13.77
CA GLU A 44 11.56 -5.96 14.77
C GLU A 44 12.80 -5.26 14.18
N THR A 45 12.95 -5.25 12.85
CA THR A 45 14.03 -4.53 12.15
C THR A 45 13.59 -3.16 11.63
N ARG A 46 12.30 -2.83 11.70
CA ARG A 46 11.70 -1.63 11.12
C ARG A 46 11.10 -0.73 12.21
N SER A 47 11.27 0.58 12.05
CA SER A 47 10.85 1.57 13.06
C SER A 47 9.41 2.09 12.89
N PHE A 48 8.75 1.76 11.79
CA PHE A 48 7.38 2.19 11.51
C PHE A 48 6.61 1.16 10.66
N VAL A 49 5.29 1.28 10.66
CA VAL A 49 4.41 0.48 9.80
C VAL A 49 4.32 1.11 8.42
N SER A 50 4.44 0.30 7.39
CA SER A 50 4.15 0.69 6.02
C SER A 50 3.16 -0.28 5.37
N ALA A 51 2.70 0.02 4.16
CA ALA A 51 1.78 -0.82 3.43
C ALA A 51 2.10 -0.87 1.94
N LEU A 52 1.88 -2.03 1.33
CA LEU A 52 1.80 -2.21 -0.13
C LEU A 52 0.34 -2.45 -0.49
N ILE A 53 -0.19 -1.67 -1.41
CA ILE A 53 -1.61 -1.61 -1.73
C ILE A 53 -1.86 -2.05 -3.16
N ASN A 54 -2.76 -3.01 -3.33
CA ASN A 54 -3.31 -3.43 -4.61
C ASN A 54 -4.61 -2.67 -4.84
N ILE A 55 -4.58 -1.70 -5.74
CA ILE A 55 -5.76 -0.88 -6.05
C ILE A 55 -6.80 -1.68 -6.84
N ASP A 56 -8.08 -1.27 -6.72
CA ASP A 56 -9.15 -1.81 -7.53
C ASP A 56 -9.22 -1.09 -8.87
N MET A 57 -8.72 -1.75 -9.92
CA MET A 57 -8.63 -1.18 -11.26
C MET A 57 -10.00 -0.81 -11.84
N GLU A 58 -11.01 -1.62 -11.59
CA GLU A 58 -12.36 -1.38 -12.13
C GLU A 58 -13.01 -0.14 -11.48
N VAL A 59 -12.96 -0.07 -10.16
CA VAL A 59 -13.55 1.04 -9.41
C VAL A 59 -12.80 2.34 -9.65
N LEU A 60 -11.46 2.30 -9.57
CA LEU A 60 -10.62 3.48 -9.81
C LEU A 60 -10.61 3.92 -11.27
N GLY A 61 -10.73 2.98 -12.22
CA GLY A 61 -10.88 3.33 -13.63
C GLY A 61 -12.15 4.17 -13.88
N ARG A 62 -13.29 3.75 -13.35
CA ARG A 62 -14.53 4.53 -13.42
C ARG A 62 -14.42 5.89 -12.72
N TRP A 63 -13.83 5.89 -11.53
CA TRP A 63 -13.59 7.13 -10.80
C TRP A 63 -12.71 8.10 -11.60
N ALA A 64 -11.66 7.61 -12.24
CA ALA A 64 -10.77 8.41 -13.08
C ALA A 64 -11.50 9.01 -14.29
N GLU A 65 -12.35 8.21 -14.97
CA GLU A 65 -13.20 8.68 -16.08
C GLU A 65 -14.13 9.81 -15.62
N GLU A 66 -14.82 9.64 -14.49
CA GLU A 66 -15.73 10.64 -13.91
C GLU A 66 -14.99 11.94 -13.56
N ASN A 67 -13.73 11.84 -13.14
CA ASN A 67 -12.89 12.99 -12.81
C ASN A 67 -12.03 13.50 -13.96
N LYS A 68 -12.24 13.00 -15.19
CA LYS A 68 -11.53 13.40 -16.42
C LYS A 68 -10.02 13.16 -16.32
N ILE A 69 -9.60 12.14 -15.61
CA ILE A 69 -8.22 11.71 -15.48
C ILE A 69 -7.95 10.67 -16.55
N SER A 70 -7.02 10.95 -17.44
CA SER A 70 -6.63 9.98 -18.48
C SER A 70 -5.82 8.85 -17.86
N LEU A 71 -6.09 7.63 -18.27
CA LEU A 71 -5.34 6.43 -17.89
C LEU A 71 -5.17 5.50 -19.09
N SER A 72 -4.11 4.72 -19.10
CA SER A 72 -3.84 3.73 -20.15
C SER A 72 -3.78 2.31 -19.61
N THR A 73 -3.17 2.11 -18.47
CA THR A 73 -2.91 0.79 -17.88
C THR A 73 -3.10 0.82 -16.36
N TYR A 74 -3.14 -0.35 -15.74
CA TYR A 74 -3.07 -0.47 -14.28
C TYR A 74 -1.84 0.26 -13.71
N THR A 75 -0.68 0.05 -14.33
CA THR A 75 0.59 0.69 -13.91
C THR A 75 0.46 2.21 -13.92
N ASP A 76 -0.06 2.77 -14.99
CA ASP A 76 -0.28 4.21 -15.11
C ASP A 76 -1.25 4.71 -14.02
N LEU A 77 -2.39 4.06 -13.86
CA LEU A 77 -3.39 4.43 -12.85
C LEU A 77 -2.84 4.35 -11.42
N SER A 78 -2.09 3.29 -11.11
CA SER A 78 -1.53 3.07 -9.77
C SER A 78 -0.55 4.15 -9.34
N GLN A 79 0.06 4.87 -10.27
CA GLN A 79 1.07 5.90 -10.04
C GLN A 79 0.57 7.32 -10.28
N LYS A 80 -0.71 7.51 -10.65
CA LYS A 80 -1.30 8.84 -10.78
C LYS A 80 -1.30 9.58 -9.44
N PRO A 81 -0.86 10.85 -9.40
CA PRO A 81 -0.88 11.64 -8.18
C PRO A 81 -2.26 11.69 -7.51
N GLU A 82 -3.31 11.82 -8.32
CA GLU A 82 -4.70 11.89 -7.85
C GLU A 82 -5.15 10.58 -7.19
N VAL A 83 -4.73 9.43 -7.72
CA VAL A 83 -4.98 8.12 -7.12
C VAL A 83 -4.18 7.95 -5.82
N LEU A 84 -2.91 8.35 -5.82
CA LEU A 84 -2.08 8.33 -4.61
C LEU A 84 -2.68 9.18 -3.50
N ASP A 85 -3.18 10.38 -3.81
CA ASP A 85 -3.84 11.26 -2.85
C ASP A 85 -5.14 10.65 -2.33
N LEU A 86 -5.93 10.02 -3.18
CA LEU A 86 -7.16 9.33 -2.80
C LEU A 86 -6.86 8.18 -1.83
N ILE A 87 -5.91 7.32 -2.15
CA ILE A 87 -5.50 6.20 -1.29
C ILE A 87 -4.90 6.71 0.02
N LYS A 88 -4.10 7.78 -0.03
CA LYS A 88 -3.57 8.44 1.17
C LYS A 88 -4.68 8.91 2.12
N GLY A 89 -5.77 9.45 1.59
CA GLY A 89 -6.95 9.80 2.36
C GLY A 89 -7.59 8.60 3.05
N GLU A 90 -7.68 7.46 2.36
CA GLU A 90 -8.18 6.21 2.92
C GLU A 90 -7.30 5.70 4.08
N VAL A 91 -5.98 5.71 3.89
CA VAL A 91 -5.02 5.31 4.93
C VAL A 91 -5.08 6.26 6.13
N ALA A 92 -5.12 7.57 5.90
CA ALA A 92 -5.22 8.57 6.96
C ALA A 92 -6.48 8.41 7.82
N ARG A 93 -7.59 8.05 7.19
CA ARG A 93 -8.86 7.78 7.89
C ARG A 93 -8.74 6.60 8.86
N ILE A 94 -8.07 5.54 8.47
CA ILE A 94 -7.82 4.39 9.34
C ILE A 94 -6.79 4.73 10.42
N ASN A 95 -5.76 5.50 10.09
CA ASN A 95 -4.77 5.96 11.06
C ASN A 95 -5.40 6.75 12.21
N ALA A 96 -6.49 7.47 11.97
CA ALA A 96 -7.22 8.19 13.01
C ALA A 96 -7.81 7.26 14.09
N LEU A 97 -8.00 5.97 13.80
CA LEU A 97 -8.48 4.95 14.74
C LEU A 97 -7.34 4.26 15.51
N LEU A 98 -6.09 4.55 15.18
CA LEU A 98 -4.91 3.86 15.71
C LEU A 98 -4.11 4.75 16.64
N ALA A 99 -3.45 4.14 17.64
CA ALA A 99 -2.41 4.78 18.40
C ALA A 99 -1.26 5.24 17.48
N GLU A 100 -0.60 6.34 17.81
CA GLU A 100 0.42 6.98 16.98
C GLU A 100 1.50 6.01 16.51
N GLY A 101 2.04 5.17 17.39
CA GLY A 101 3.08 4.19 17.06
C GLY A 101 2.61 3.00 16.21
N SER A 102 1.30 2.84 16.00
CA SER A 102 0.69 1.77 15.21
C SER A 102 0.20 2.25 13.84
N ARG A 103 0.33 3.53 13.54
CA ARG A 103 -0.15 4.14 12.29
C ARG A 103 0.72 3.75 11.12
N VAL A 104 0.09 3.59 9.96
CA VAL A 104 0.80 3.44 8.69
C VAL A 104 1.44 4.78 8.34
N ALA A 105 2.76 4.84 8.37
CA ALA A 105 3.51 6.06 8.10
C ALA A 105 3.72 6.31 6.61
N ARG A 106 3.94 5.25 5.84
CA ARG A 106 4.23 5.32 4.39
C ARG A 106 3.57 4.16 3.67
N PHE A 107 3.23 4.35 2.41
CA PHE A 107 2.71 3.29 1.55
C PHE A 107 3.17 3.46 0.10
N ALA A 108 3.06 2.37 -0.66
CA ALA A 108 3.17 2.38 -2.10
C ALA A 108 2.08 1.50 -2.71
N ASN A 109 1.62 1.85 -3.90
CA ASN A 109 0.76 0.98 -4.67
C ASN A 109 1.61 -0.03 -5.43
N PHE A 110 1.18 -1.29 -5.51
CA PHE A 110 1.78 -2.24 -6.44
C PHE A 110 1.70 -1.68 -7.87
N PRO A 111 2.75 -1.80 -8.68
CA PRO A 111 2.77 -1.24 -10.03
C PRO A 111 2.01 -2.07 -11.06
N LYS A 112 1.59 -3.28 -10.71
CA LYS A 112 0.79 -4.18 -11.53
C LYS A 112 -0.26 -4.88 -10.66
N GLU A 113 -1.35 -5.28 -11.28
CA GLU A 113 -2.33 -6.11 -10.61
C GLU A 113 -1.72 -7.45 -10.19
N LEU A 114 -2.02 -7.91 -8.97
CA LEU A 114 -1.49 -9.16 -8.45
C LEU A 114 -2.16 -10.35 -9.15
N ASP A 115 -1.35 -11.33 -9.52
CA ASP A 115 -1.76 -12.47 -10.33
C ASP A 115 -1.44 -13.81 -9.61
N PRO A 116 -2.42 -14.72 -9.47
CA PRO A 116 -2.17 -16.06 -8.94
C PRO A 116 -1.23 -16.89 -9.83
N ASP A 117 -1.28 -16.73 -11.15
CA ASP A 117 -0.44 -17.48 -12.08
C ASP A 117 1.04 -17.09 -11.97
N GLU A 118 1.32 -15.88 -11.52
CA GLU A 118 2.68 -15.41 -11.18
C GLU A 118 3.13 -15.79 -9.76
N GLY A 119 2.31 -16.50 -9.02
CA GLY A 119 2.62 -16.93 -7.65
C GLY A 119 2.46 -15.85 -6.58
N GLU A 120 1.87 -14.72 -6.92
CA GLU A 120 1.65 -13.59 -5.99
C GLU A 120 0.46 -13.82 -5.06
N LEU A 121 -0.52 -14.59 -5.54
CA LEU A 121 -1.71 -14.99 -4.80
C LEU A 121 -1.80 -16.51 -4.69
N THR A 122 -2.47 -16.98 -3.65
CA THR A 122 -2.89 -18.38 -3.54
C THR A 122 -4.06 -18.65 -4.51
N ARG A 123 -4.42 -19.94 -4.69
CA ARG A 123 -5.63 -20.34 -5.45
C ARG A 123 -6.92 -19.72 -4.90
N SER A 124 -6.97 -19.47 -3.59
CA SER A 124 -8.07 -18.78 -2.92
C SER A 124 -7.92 -17.25 -2.92
N ARG A 125 -7.02 -16.69 -3.75
CA ARG A 125 -6.73 -15.26 -3.92
C ARG A 125 -6.24 -14.55 -2.67
N LYS A 126 -5.59 -15.25 -1.76
CA LYS A 126 -4.89 -14.64 -0.61
C LYS A 126 -3.46 -14.25 -0.99
N LEU A 127 -2.99 -13.14 -0.46
CA LEU A 127 -1.63 -12.66 -0.69
C LEU A 127 -0.59 -13.66 -0.17
N ARG A 128 0.38 -13.98 -1.00
CA ARG A 128 1.57 -14.72 -0.61
C ARG A 128 2.64 -13.76 -0.10
N ARG A 129 2.50 -13.34 1.15
CA ARG A 129 3.28 -12.24 1.75
C ARG A 129 4.78 -12.39 1.61
N ALA A 130 5.34 -13.53 2.01
CA ALA A 130 6.78 -13.77 1.93
C ALA A 130 7.30 -13.71 0.49
N PHE A 131 6.52 -14.20 -0.47
CA PHE A 131 6.85 -14.10 -1.89
C PHE A 131 6.82 -12.65 -2.38
N LEU A 132 5.79 -11.89 -2.01
CA LEU A 132 5.65 -10.49 -2.39
C LEU A 132 6.74 -9.61 -1.77
N GLU A 133 7.05 -9.80 -0.50
CA GLU A 133 8.15 -9.07 0.16
C GLU A 133 9.50 -9.31 -0.55
N LYS A 134 9.76 -10.54 -0.98
CA LYS A 134 10.97 -10.87 -1.73
C LYS A 134 10.95 -10.28 -3.15
N ARG A 135 9.82 -10.41 -3.86
CA ARG A 135 9.67 -9.92 -5.23
C ARG A 135 9.79 -8.40 -5.30
N TYR A 136 9.23 -7.69 -4.33
CA TYR A 136 9.22 -6.24 -4.23
C TYR A 136 10.23 -5.71 -3.20
N ALA A 137 11.28 -6.47 -2.90
CA ALA A 137 12.26 -6.11 -1.88
C ALA A 137 12.87 -4.72 -2.08
N LYS A 138 13.16 -4.34 -3.33
CA LYS A 138 13.69 -3.02 -3.67
C LYS A 138 12.71 -1.90 -3.31
N LEU A 139 11.42 -2.12 -3.54
CA LEU A 139 10.37 -1.17 -3.14
C LEU A 139 10.26 -1.06 -1.62
N VAL A 140 10.28 -2.19 -0.93
CA VAL A 140 10.26 -2.23 0.55
C VAL A 140 11.45 -1.47 1.13
N GLU A 141 12.65 -1.68 0.60
CA GLU A 141 13.85 -0.96 1.04
C GLU A 141 13.72 0.56 0.77
N ALA A 142 13.22 0.98 -0.39
CA ALA A 142 12.99 2.39 -0.70
C ALA A 142 12.00 3.05 0.27
N ILE A 143 10.91 2.35 0.64
CA ILE A 143 9.95 2.84 1.63
C ILE A 143 10.65 3.15 2.97
N TYR A 144 11.48 2.22 3.46
CA TYR A 144 12.15 2.35 4.75
C TYR A 144 13.40 3.23 4.70
N ALA A 145 14.01 3.42 3.53
CA ALA A 145 15.10 4.37 3.33
C ALA A 145 14.65 5.85 3.31
N GLY A 146 13.35 6.09 3.16
CA GLY A 146 12.80 7.43 3.06
C GLY A 146 12.78 7.99 1.63
N ASP A 147 12.98 7.13 0.63
CA ASP A 147 12.94 7.53 -0.77
C ASP A 147 11.50 7.90 -1.19
N ASP A 148 11.35 8.87 -2.06
CA ASP A 148 10.05 9.28 -2.60
C ASP A 148 9.60 8.41 -3.78
N GLU A 149 10.53 7.74 -4.43
CA GLU A 149 10.27 6.84 -5.55
C GLU A 149 11.43 5.85 -5.74
N THR A 150 11.19 4.79 -6.46
CA THR A 150 12.22 3.83 -6.87
C THR A 150 11.89 3.19 -8.21
N ASP A 151 12.90 2.94 -9.01
CA ASP A 151 12.76 2.21 -10.27
C ASP A 151 12.72 0.71 -10.00
N LEU A 152 11.73 0.04 -10.57
CA LEU A 152 11.55 -1.40 -10.49
C LEU A 152 11.64 -2.05 -11.86
N GLU A 153 12.21 -3.24 -11.87
CA GLU A 153 12.16 -4.18 -12.97
C GLU A 153 11.53 -5.48 -12.47
N ILE A 154 10.37 -5.83 -13.00
CA ILE A 154 9.58 -6.96 -12.53
C ILE A 154 9.34 -7.89 -13.70
N ALA A 155 9.72 -9.17 -13.56
CA ALA A 155 9.37 -10.20 -14.51
C ALA A 155 7.85 -10.39 -14.52
N VAL A 156 7.24 -10.36 -15.69
CA VAL A 156 5.79 -10.51 -15.86
C VAL A 156 5.49 -11.55 -16.92
N THR A 157 4.37 -12.22 -16.77
CA THR A 157 3.82 -13.12 -17.78
C THR A 157 2.56 -12.47 -18.37
N TYR A 158 2.57 -12.22 -19.67
CA TYR A 158 1.41 -11.66 -20.36
C TYR A 158 0.32 -12.71 -20.57
N GLN A 159 -0.91 -12.27 -20.84
CA GLN A 159 -2.08 -13.14 -21.05
C GLN A 159 -1.89 -14.17 -22.18
N ASP A 160 -1.03 -13.90 -23.14
CA ASP A 160 -0.67 -14.81 -24.23
C ASP A 160 0.47 -15.79 -23.87
N GLY A 161 0.90 -15.81 -22.60
CA GLY A 161 1.95 -16.68 -22.07
C GLY A 161 3.37 -16.19 -22.33
N ARG A 162 3.55 -15.07 -23.05
CA ARG A 162 4.88 -14.48 -23.24
C ARG A 162 5.42 -13.90 -21.93
N GLN A 163 6.70 -14.09 -21.72
CA GLN A 163 7.41 -13.46 -20.59
C GLN A 163 8.00 -12.12 -21.02
N GLY A 164 7.99 -11.16 -20.11
CA GLY A 164 8.57 -9.86 -20.31
C GLY A 164 9.05 -9.27 -19.01
N VAL A 165 9.51 -8.03 -19.08
CA VAL A 165 9.94 -7.26 -17.91
C VAL A 165 9.17 -5.95 -17.89
N LEU A 166 8.45 -5.72 -16.81
CA LEU A 166 7.86 -4.42 -16.53
C LEU A 166 8.92 -3.53 -15.90
N LYS A 167 9.26 -2.43 -16.57
CA LYS A 167 10.13 -1.38 -16.04
C LYS A 167 9.28 -0.16 -15.72
N THR A 168 9.29 0.26 -14.47
CA THR A 168 8.48 1.39 -14.03
C THR A 168 9.08 2.04 -12.80
N THR A 169 8.78 3.33 -12.62
CA THR A 169 9.08 4.05 -11.38
C THR A 169 7.86 3.99 -10.47
N VAL A 170 8.05 3.52 -9.24
CA VAL A 170 6.99 3.43 -8.23
C VAL A 170 7.20 4.51 -7.19
N ARG A 171 6.16 5.30 -6.97
CA ARG A 171 6.15 6.37 -5.96
C ARG A 171 5.82 5.83 -4.59
N VAL A 172 6.49 6.37 -3.59
CA VAL A 172 6.24 6.12 -2.17
C VAL A 172 5.57 7.35 -1.57
N SER A 173 4.42 7.14 -0.94
CA SER A 173 3.66 8.22 -0.32
C SER A 173 3.87 8.24 1.18
N ASP A 174 4.06 9.43 1.73
CA ASP A 174 4.15 9.69 3.16
C ASP A 174 2.80 10.15 3.68
N VAL A 175 2.24 9.43 4.65
CA VAL A 175 0.90 9.72 5.19
C VAL A 175 0.94 10.81 6.26
N GLU A 176 2.00 10.87 7.07
CA GLU A 176 2.08 11.80 8.21
C GLU A 176 2.30 13.27 7.80
N ASN A 177 2.94 13.52 6.66
CA ASN A 177 3.21 14.89 6.20
C ASN A 177 1.96 15.67 5.81
N ALA A 178 0.86 15.03 5.46
CA ALA A 178 -0.42 15.71 5.21
C ALA A 178 -0.96 16.40 6.47
N SER A 179 -0.74 15.82 7.64
CA SER A 179 -1.14 16.41 8.93
C SER A 179 -0.32 17.65 9.30
N LYS A 180 0.97 17.69 8.92
CA LYS A 180 1.84 18.85 9.19
C LYS A 180 1.60 20.00 8.20
N ALA A 181 1.27 19.69 6.95
CA ALA A 181 0.93 20.70 5.94
C ALA A 181 -0.41 21.39 6.25
N ALA A 182 -1.42 20.65 6.66
CA ALA A 182 -2.71 21.20 7.07
C ALA A 182 -2.60 22.10 8.32
N LYS A 183 -1.73 21.75 9.28
CA LYS A 183 -1.47 22.58 10.47
C LYS A 183 -0.68 23.86 10.16
N ARG A 184 0.09 23.90 9.08
CA ARG A 184 0.78 25.13 8.64
C ARG A 184 -0.15 26.11 7.92
N GLN A 185 -1.13 25.60 7.16
CA GLN A 185 -2.11 26.45 6.46
C GLN A 185 -3.18 27.03 7.39
N SER A 186 -3.45 26.42 8.55
CA SER A 186 -4.40 26.95 9.55
C SER A 186 -3.79 27.99 10.52
N LYS A 187 -2.49 28.31 10.37
CA LYS A 187 -1.76 29.30 11.18
C LYS A 187 -1.27 30.53 10.38
N SER A 188 -1.77 30.70 9.15
CA SER A 188 -1.50 31.90 8.35
C SER A 188 -2.78 32.78 8.21
#